data_04cc41addb71e22eb9565035a9786f50
#
_entry.id   04cc41addb71e22eb9565035a9786f50
#
_cell.length_a   1.000
_cell.length_b   1.000
_cell.length_c   1.000
_cell.angle_alpha   90.00
_cell.angle_beta   90.00
_cell.angle_gamma   90.00
#
_symmetry.space_group_name_H-M   'P 1'
#
loop_
_entity.id
_entity.type
_entity.pdbx_description
1 polymer ?
#
loop_
_entity_poly.entity_id
_entity_poly.type
_entity_poly.pdbx_seq_one_letter_code
_entity_poly.pdbx_strand_id
1 'polypeptide(L)'
;FKQKTAYEIMPSLVGSEMCIRDRFFNGTKKYSAIRFKGKNKLWDYFDENGNSLEKAFLRAPLDFAYVSSHFNPNRRHPILNKIRAHNGVDYAAKRNTPIRATGEGVIDSIGWKGGYGRTVVIRHGGDISTLYAHLEKYQPSLVKGSKIKQGQTIGYVGDSGLATAPHLHYEFKIGDKRSDPLKVLLPSALPLNKLFMSDFQKLQSNYIKQSNNFLSRDPNAKFFE
;
A
#
# COMPACT_ATOMS: atom_id res chain seq x y z
N PHE A 1 22.03 -11.09 -11.95
CA PHE A 1 20.82 -11.13 -12.80
C PHE A 1 20.03 -9.85 -12.54
N LYS A 2 20.11 -8.90 -13.49
CA LYS A 2 19.25 -7.70 -13.48
C LYS A 2 17.86 -8.13 -13.95
N GLN A 3 16.87 -8.10 -13.08
CA GLN A 3 15.46 -8.13 -13.49
C GLN A 3 15.19 -6.84 -14.28
N LYS A 4 15.06 -6.96 -15.59
CA LYS A 4 14.45 -5.93 -16.43
C LYS A 4 12.95 -5.93 -16.10
N THR A 5 12.50 -4.97 -15.33
CA THR A 5 11.08 -4.62 -15.23
C THR A 5 10.77 -3.81 -16.48
N ALA A 6 10.23 -4.45 -17.49
CA ALA A 6 9.74 -3.77 -18.68
C ALA A 6 8.39 -3.12 -18.32
N TYR A 7 8.43 -1.85 -17.96
CA TYR A 7 7.28 -0.96 -18.07
C TYR A 7 7.24 -0.46 -19.51
N GLU A 8 6.65 -1.19 -20.41
CA GLU A 8 6.20 -0.62 -21.66
C GLU A 8 4.78 -0.09 -21.48
N ILE A 9 4.70 1.19 -21.11
CA ILE A 9 3.49 1.98 -21.25
C ILE A 9 3.34 2.24 -22.74
N MET A 10 2.37 1.62 -23.37
CA MET A 10 1.99 2.00 -24.75
C MET A 10 1.27 3.34 -24.70
N PRO A 11 1.83 4.41 -25.32
CA PRO A 11 1.08 5.63 -25.57
C PRO A 11 0.21 5.42 -26.82
N SER A 12 -0.97 4.88 -26.68
CA SER A 12 -1.95 4.96 -27.75
C SER A 12 -3.10 5.84 -27.34
N LEU A 13 -3.16 6.94 -28.02
CA LEU A 13 -4.10 8.05 -28.02
C LEU A 13 -3.56 9.28 -27.26
N VAL A 14 -2.83 10.08 -28.03
CA VAL A 14 -2.58 11.50 -27.77
C VAL A 14 -3.91 12.25 -27.84
N GLY A 15 -4.44 12.53 -26.71
CA GLY A 15 -5.63 13.31 -26.45
C GLY A 15 -5.88 13.25 -24.95
N SER A 16 -6.28 14.31 -24.33
CA SER A 16 -6.40 14.59 -22.89
C SER A 16 -7.16 13.57 -22.01
N GLU A 17 -7.23 12.32 -22.41
CA GLU A 17 -7.81 11.22 -21.66
C GLU A 17 -6.75 10.20 -21.27
N MET A 18 -6.47 10.17 -19.98
CA MET A 18 -5.60 9.21 -19.30
C MET A 18 -6.03 7.78 -19.63
N CYS A 19 -5.09 6.86 -19.84
CA CYS A 19 -5.31 5.44 -20.19
C CYS A 19 -6.51 4.83 -19.45
N ILE A 20 -7.48 4.34 -20.23
CA ILE A 20 -8.75 3.84 -19.71
C ILE A 20 -8.64 2.32 -19.45
N ARG A 21 -7.68 1.65 -20.09
CA ARG A 21 -7.40 0.23 -19.94
C ARG A 21 -5.95 -0.09 -20.27
N ASP A 22 -5.28 -0.80 -19.37
CA ASP A 22 -3.95 -1.37 -19.56
C ASP A 22 -3.99 -2.89 -19.50
N ARG A 23 -3.16 -3.53 -20.32
CA ARG A 23 -2.89 -4.97 -20.26
C ARG A 23 -1.41 -5.18 -20.00
N PHE A 24 -1.12 -6.05 -19.06
CA PHE A 24 0.23 -6.44 -18.71
C PHE A 24 0.35 -7.97 -18.79
N PHE A 25 1.43 -8.45 -19.41
CA PHE A 25 1.74 -9.87 -19.47
C PHE A 25 2.98 -10.16 -18.62
N ASN A 26 2.89 -11.18 -17.76
CA ASN A 26 4.02 -11.71 -17.01
C ASN A 26 4.10 -13.22 -17.25
N GLY A 27 4.94 -13.61 -18.20
CA GLY A 27 4.94 -14.97 -18.74
C GLY A 27 3.58 -15.30 -19.36
N THR A 28 2.96 -16.39 -18.94
CA THR A 28 1.64 -16.83 -19.43
C THR A 28 0.45 -16.13 -18.74
N LYS A 29 0.70 -15.33 -17.70
CA LYS A 29 -0.36 -14.65 -16.95
C LYS A 29 -0.64 -13.28 -17.55
N LYS A 30 -1.90 -13.07 -17.90
CA LYS A 30 -2.44 -11.79 -18.38
C LYS A 30 -3.08 -11.04 -17.19
N TYR A 31 -2.75 -9.78 -17.06
CA TYR A 31 -3.36 -8.85 -16.12
C TYR A 31 -4.03 -7.73 -16.91
N SER A 32 -5.20 -7.31 -16.48
CA SER A 32 -5.94 -6.20 -17.07
C SER A 32 -6.25 -5.18 -16.00
N ALA A 33 -6.03 -3.91 -16.29
CA ALA A 33 -6.43 -2.79 -15.46
C ALA A 33 -7.48 -1.98 -16.19
N ILE A 34 -8.69 -1.92 -15.66
CA ILE A 34 -9.82 -1.20 -16.23
C ILE A 34 -10.15 -0.05 -15.30
N ARG A 35 -10.05 1.18 -15.83
CA ARG A 35 -10.38 2.39 -15.10
C ARG A 35 -11.89 2.59 -15.07
N PHE A 36 -12.45 2.70 -13.88
CA PHE A 36 -13.89 2.90 -13.68
C PHE A 36 -14.15 3.91 -12.58
N LYS A 37 -15.24 4.67 -12.74
CA LYS A 37 -15.65 5.70 -11.79
C LYS A 37 -16.78 5.17 -10.91
N GLY A 38 -16.43 4.83 -9.67
CA GLY A 38 -17.41 4.35 -8.69
C GLY A 38 -18.30 5.43 -8.09
N LYS A 39 -19.05 5.07 -7.05
CA LYS A 39 -20.01 5.96 -6.37
C LYS A 39 -19.39 7.26 -5.84
N ASN A 40 -18.14 7.22 -5.43
CA ASN A 40 -17.42 8.38 -4.87
C ASN A 40 -16.95 9.40 -5.93
N LYS A 41 -17.33 9.19 -7.20
CA LYS A 41 -16.86 9.99 -8.33
C LYS A 41 -15.34 10.05 -8.48
N LEU A 42 -14.60 9.17 -7.80
CA LEU A 42 -13.17 8.94 -7.97
C LEU A 42 -12.96 7.84 -9.00
N TRP A 43 -11.86 7.96 -9.73
CA TRP A 43 -11.43 6.95 -10.68
C TRP A 43 -10.55 5.92 -9.97
N ASP A 44 -10.92 4.64 -10.09
CA ASP A 44 -10.16 3.52 -9.56
C ASP A 44 -9.90 2.50 -10.66
N TYR A 45 -8.95 1.59 -10.43
CA TYR A 45 -8.59 0.52 -11.36
C TYR A 45 -9.05 -0.82 -10.83
N PHE A 46 -9.69 -1.59 -11.69
CA PHE A 46 -10.23 -2.92 -11.39
C PHE A 46 -9.75 -3.95 -12.42
N ASP A 47 -9.66 -5.21 -11.98
CA ASP A 47 -9.45 -6.33 -12.91
C ASP A 47 -10.74 -6.64 -13.70
N GLU A 48 -10.68 -7.64 -14.58
CA GLU A 48 -11.82 -8.05 -15.41
C GLU A 48 -13.03 -8.56 -14.59
N ASN A 49 -12.83 -8.93 -13.33
CA ASN A 49 -13.86 -9.43 -12.41
C ASN A 49 -14.39 -8.34 -11.47
N GLY A 50 -13.91 -7.11 -11.59
CA GLY A 50 -14.27 -6.01 -10.70
C GLY A 50 -13.54 -6.04 -9.35
N ASN A 51 -12.48 -6.82 -9.21
CA ASN A 51 -11.61 -6.74 -8.03
C ASN A 51 -10.74 -5.50 -8.13
N SER A 52 -10.60 -4.76 -7.05
CA SER A 52 -9.70 -3.60 -7.03
C SER A 52 -8.25 -4.03 -7.22
N LEU A 53 -7.54 -3.32 -8.10
CA LEU A 53 -6.09 -3.47 -8.27
C LEU A 53 -5.32 -2.65 -7.22
N GLU A 54 -5.99 -1.74 -6.56
CA GLU A 54 -5.42 -1.01 -5.45
C GLU A 54 -5.24 -1.94 -4.25
N LYS A 55 -4.12 -1.84 -3.58
CA LYS A 55 -3.89 -2.55 -2.33
C LYS A 55 -4.47 -1.76 -1.18
N ALA A 56 -5.20 -2.43 -0.27
CA ALA A 56 -5.69 -1.79 0.94
C ALA A 56 -4.57 -1.27 1.84
N PHE A 57 -3.34 -1.76 1.64
CA PHE A 57 -2.17 -1.33 2.39
C PHE A 57 -0.95 -1.14 1.48
N LEU A 58 -0.20 -0.05 1.73
CA LEU A 58 1.15 0.13 1.22
C LEU A 58 2.08 -0.90 1.89
N ARG A 59 3.03 -1.43 1.15
CA ARG A 59 4.01 -2.39 1.69
C ARG A 59 5.00 -1.74 2.66
N ALA A 60 5.31 -0.48 2.48
CA ALA A 60 6.20 0.30 3.33
C ALA A 60 5.59 1.66 3.68
N PRO A 61 5.81 2.13 4.92
CA PRO A 61 5.31 3.43 5.40
C PRO A 61 6.22 4.61 5.04
N LEU A 62 7.33 4.38 4.35
CA LEU A 62 8.31 5.37 3.94
C LEU A 62 8.62 5.22 2.44
N ASP A 63 8.85 6.34 1.74
CA ASP A 63 9.13 6.32 0.31
C ASP A 63 10.53 5.78 0.00
N PHE A 64 11.54 6.14 0.81
CA PHE A 64 12.94 5.73 0.63
C PHE A 64 13.54 5.35 1.98
N ALA A 65 13.55 4.06 2.28
CA ALA A 65 14.18 3.54 3.48
C ALA A 65 14.64 2.09 3.24
N TYR A 66 15.63 1.65 4.00
CA TYR A 66 16.01 0.25 4.04
C TYR A 66 15.63 -0.37 5.38
N VAL A 67 15.38 -1.67 5.36
CA VAL A 67 15.07 -2.42 6.57
C VAL A 67 16.36 -2.62 7.36
N SER A 68 16.47 -2.00 8.52
CA SER A 68 17.61 -2.14 9.43
C SER A 68 17.44 -3.27 10.44
N SER A 69 16.20 -3.65 10.78
CA SER A 69 15.90 -4.78 11.66
C SER A 69 14.59 -5.45 11.27
N HIS A 70 14.62 -6.76 11.06
CA HIS A 70 13.47 -7.56 10.69
C HIS A 70 12.59 -7.94 11.88
N PHE A 71 11.33 -8.26 11.61
CA PHE A 71 10.43 -8.89 12.56
C PHE A 71 11.03 -10.21 13.08
N ASN A 72 11.16 -10.32 14.41
CA ASN A 72 11.68 -11.54 15.06
C ASN A 72 11.08 -11.67 16.47
N PRO A 73 9.99 -12.41 16.63
CA PRO A 73 9.33 -12.58 17.93
C PRO A 73 10.17 -13.38 18.93
N ASN A 74 11.17 -14.13 18.46
CA ASN A 74 12.04 -14.96 19.28
C ASN A 74 13.47 -14.42 19.37
N ARG A 75 13.68 -13.13 19.14
CA ARG A 75 15.02 -12.52 19.18
C ARG A 75 15.63 -12.68 20.57
N ARG A 76 16.75 -13.40 20.69
CA ARG A 76 17.55 -13.47 21.88
C ARG A 76 18.44 -12.24 22.02
N HIS A 77 18.43 -11.61 23.18
CA HIS A 77 19.36 -10.53 23.48
C HIS A 77 20.75 -11.14 23.72
N PRO A 78 21.81 -10.75 22.98
CA PRO A 78 23.09 -11.44 23.01
C PRO A 78 23.78 -11.41 24.38
N ILE A 79 23.57 -10.35 25.17
CA ILE A 79 24.22 -10.18 26.46
C ILE A 79 23.33 -10.74 27.60
N LEU A 80 22.03 -10.48 27.55
CA LEU A 80 21.12 -10.82 28.64
C LEU A 80 20.58 -12.25 28.57
N ASN A 81 20.84 -12.95 27.48
CA ASN A 81 20.32 -14.29 27.17
C ASN A 81 18.81 -14.45 27.40
N LYS A 82 18.06 -13.33 27.33
CA LYS A 82 16.60 -13.27 27.46
C LYS A 82 15.98 -13.02 26.09
N ILE A 83 14.78 -13.55 25.88
CA ILE A 83 14.01 -13.24 24.67
C ILE A 83 13.53 -11.79 24.78
N ARG A 84 13.98 -10.96 23.84
CA ARG A 84 13.48 -9.61 23.62
C ARG A 84 12.88 -9.53 22.22
N ALA A 85 11.64 -9.92 22.12
CA ALA A 85 10.90 -9.95 20.85
C ALA A 85 11.00 -8.62 20.10
N HIS A 86 11.26 -8.69 18.80
CA HIS A 86 11.11 -7.56 17.88
C HIS A 86 9.80 -7.74 17.10
N ASN A 87 8.77 -7.04 17.54
CA ASN A 87 7.38 -7.24 17.12
C ASN A 87 7.01 -6.46 15.84
N GLY A 88 7.98 -5.83 15.20
CA GLY A 88 7.80 -5.03 13.99
C GLY A 88 9.01 -5.10 13.09
N VAL A 89 9.06 -4.19 12.15
CA VAL A 89 10.19 -3.95 11.24
C VAL A 89 10.71 -2.54 11.49
N ASP A 90 12.03 -2.42 11.61
CA ASP A 90 12.68 -1.12 11.73
C ASP A 90 13.17 -0.66 10.35
N TYR A 91 12.73 0.53 9.96
CA TYR A 91 13.15 1.20 8.73
C TYR A 91 14.10 2.35 9.10
N ALA A 92 15.38 2.22 8.77
CA ALA A 92 16.33 3.30 8.92
C ALA A 92 16.05 4.41 7.91
N ALA A 93 15.90 5.63 8.41
CA ALA A 93 15.66 6.81 7.61
C ALA A 93 16.20 8.07 8.31
N LYS A 94 16.40 9.13 7.56
CA LYS A 94 16.83 10.42 8.13
C LYS A 94 15.74 10.98 9.05
N ARG A 95 16.17 11.65 10.14
CA ARG A 95 15.27 12.40 11.02
C ARG A 95 14.39 13.34 10.19
N ASN A 96 13.12 13.47 10.57
CA ASN A 96 12.10 14.24 9.86
C ASN A 96 11.66 13.69 8.48
N THR A 97 12.08 12.49 8.08
CA THR A 97 11.46 11.82 6.92
C THR A 97 9.96 11.62 7.18
N PRO A 98 9.07 12.01 6.23
CA PRO A 98 7.63 11.83 6.41
C PRO A 98 7.24 10.36 6.53
N ILE A 99 6.41 10.04 7.52
CA ILE A 99 5.82 8.72 7.73
C ILE A 99 4.42 8.72 7.15
N ARG A 100 4.13 7.78 6.24
CA ARG A 100 2.83 7.62 5.60
C ARG A 100 2.03 6.53 6.27
N ALA A 101 0.73 6.75 6.44
CA ALA A 101 -0.20 5.70 6.83
C ALA A 101 -0.23 4.62 5.75
N THR A 102 0.01 3.37 6.12
CA THR A 102 0.02 2.27 5.14
C THR A 102 -1.37 1.91 4.64
N GLY A 103 -2.42 2.17 5.40
CA GLY A 103 -3.81 1.93 5.03
C GLY A 103 -4.75 3.03 5.47
N GLU A 104 -5.94 3.06 4.88
CA GLU A 104 -7.06 3.89 5.36
C GLU A 104 -7.52 3.41 6.74
N GLY A 105 -7.92 4.33 7.62
CA GLY A 105 -8.40 3.97 8.95
C GLY A 105 -8.71 5.15 9.84
N VAL A 106 -8.72 4.88 11.14
CA VAL A 106 -8.98 5.88 12.18
C VAL A 106 -7.87 5.81 13.22
N ILE A 107 -7.36 6.95 13.67
CA ILE A 107 -6.39 7.00 14.77
C ILE A 107 -7.03 6.44 16.02
N ASP A 108 -6.52 5.30 16.48
CA ASP A 108 -6.93 4.66 17.73
C ASP A 108 -6.24 5.27 18.92
N SER A 109 -4.94 5.53 18.80
CA SER A 109 -4.16 6.25 19.80
C SER A 109 -3.02 7.06 19.19
N ILE A 110 -2.70 8.17 19.81
CA ILE A 110 -1.58 9.05 19.48
C ILE A 110 -1.02 9.61 20.77
N GLY A 111 0.28 9.49 21.00
CA GLY A 111 0.91 9.92 22.25
C GLY A 111 2.20 9.16 22.55
N TRP A 112 2.73 9.38 23.75
CA TRP A 112 3.90 8.67 24.25
C TRP A 112 3.52 7.28 24.75
N LYS A 113 4.28 6.24 24.36
CA LYS A 113 4.01 4.85 24.74
C LYS A 113 5.30 4.14 25.19
N GLY A 114 5.70 4.36 26.43
CA GLY A 114 6.86 3.69 27.04
C GLY A 114 8.09 3.69 26.12
N GLY A 115 8.71 2.53 25.91
CA GLY A 115 9.89 2.37 25.06
C GLY A 115 9.68 2.68 23.58
N TYR A 116 8.45 2.70 23.07
CA TYR A 116 8.13 3.11 21.71
C TYR A 116 8.26 4.63 21.48
N GLY A 117 8.34 5.42 22.54
CA GLY A 117 8.38 6.87 22.43
C GLY A 117 7.08 7.46 21.87
N ARG A 118 7.19 8.48 21.03
CA ARG A 118 6.04 9.05 20.30
C ARG A 118 5.51 8.04 19.30
N THR A 119 4.22 7.74 19.43
CA THR A 119 3.59 6.61 18.72
C THR A 119 2.26 7.04 18.14
N VAL A 120 1.95 6.55 16.95
CA VAL A 120 0.62 6.60 16.33
C VAL A 120 0.15 5.17 16.09
N VAL A 121 -1.08 4.86 16.48
CA VAL A 121 -1.75 3.59 16.18
C VAL A 121 -2.98 3.90 15.34
N ILE A 122 -3.10 3.22 14.22
CA ILE A 122 -4.24 3.33 13.31
C ILE A 122 -4.99 2.01 13.32
N ARG A 123 -6.30 2.08 13.55
CA ARG A 123 -7.21 0.95 13.41
C ARG A 123 -7.84 1.01 12.02
N HIS A 124 -7.70 -0.10 11.30
CA HIS A 124 -8.27 -0.32 9.98
C HIS A 124 -9.52 -1.23 10.09
N GLY A 125 -10.21 -1.46 9.01
CA GLY A 125 -11.28 -2.46 9.00
C GLY A 125 -10.74 -3.89 9.18
N GLY A 126 -11.61 -4.85 9.56
CA GLY A 126 -11.28 -6.28 9.64
C GLY A 126 -10.24 -6.66 10.70
N ASP A 127 -10.32 -6.08 11.89
CA ASP A 127 -9.42 -6.32 13.04
C ASP A 127 -7.95 -6.02 12.78
N ILE A 128 -7.64 -5.26 11.74
CA ILE A 128 -6.28 -4.87 11.39
C ILE A 128 -5.94 -3.56 12.09
N SER A 129 -4.74 -3.48 12.66
CA SER A 129 -4.16 -2.25 13.17
C SER A 129 -2.67 -2.15 12.83
N THR A 130 -2.20 -0.90 12.67
CA THR A 130 -0.79 -0.59 12.44
C THR A 130 -0.27 0.37 13.50
N LEU A 131 0.99 0.19 13.90
CA LEU A 131 1.67 1.01 14.88
C LEU A 131 2.93 1.61 14.26
N TYR A 132 3.12 2.90 14.51
CA TYR A 132 4.26 3.70 14.05
C TYR A 132 4.92 4.32 15.26
N ALA A 133 6.18 4.02 15.52
CA ALA A 133 6.88 4.42 16.73
C ALA A 133 8.21 5.14 16.46
N HIS A 134 8.81 5.67 17.52
CA HIS A 134 10.03 6.47 17.55
C HIS A 134 9.91 7.78 16.74
N LEU A 135 8.69 8.35 16.66
CA LEU A 135 8.46 9.57 15.90
C LEU A 135 9.22 10.76 16.53
N GLU A 136 9.68 11.68 15.67
CA GLU A 136 10.17 13.01 16.08
C GLU A 136 9.02 13.91 16.49
N LYS A 137 7.98 13.94 15.64
CA LYS A 137 6.76 14.72 15.84
C LYS A 137 5.59 14.10 15.10
N TYR A 138 4.39 14.39 15.55
CA TYR A 138 3.15 14.05 14.85
C TYR A 138 2.87 15.05 13.73
N GLN A 139 2.11 14.64 12.72
CA GLN A 139 1.49 15.59 11.80
C GLN A 139 0.51 16.48 12.58
N PRO A 140 0.59 17.82 12.45
CA PRO A 140 -0.35 18.74 13.10
C PRO A 140 -1.81 18.37 12.84
N SER A 141 -2.67 18.69 13.80
CA SER A 141 -4.14 18.45 13.75
C SER A 141 -4.58 16.99 13.84
N LEU A 142 -3.68 16.02 13.97
CA LEU A 142 -4.07 14.63 14.19
C LEU A 142 -4.34 14.38 15.68
N VAL A 143 -5.52 13.83 15.93
CA VAL A 143 -5.98 13.42 17.28
C VAL A 143 -6.58 12.03 17.22
N LYS A 144 -6.78 11.39 18.39
CA LYS A 144 -7.57 10.15 18.46
C LYS A 144 -8.94 10.36 17.80
N GLY A 145 -9.36 9.42 16.97
CA GLY A 145 -10.59 9.49 16.19
C GLY A 145 -10.46 10.16 14.80
N SER A 146 -9.31 10.79 14.47
CA SER A 146 -9.08 11.35 13.14
C SER A 146 -9.13 10.27 12.08
N LYS A 147 -9.89 10.50 10.99
CA LYS A 147 -9.90 9.64 9.80
C LYS A 147 -8.64 9.87 8.98
N ILE A 148 -8.00 8.80 8.59
CA ILE A 148 -6.73 8.79 7.84
C ILE A 148 -6.94 8.09 6.50
N LYS A 149 -6.42 8.69 5.44
CA LYS A 149 -6.34 8.06 4.12
C LYS A 149 -5.03 7.29 3.98
N GLN A 150 -5.02 6.23 3.16
CA GLN A 150 -3.78 5.57 2.75
C GLN A 150 -2.82 6.60 2.12
N GLY A 151 -1.53 6.51 2.44
CA GLY A 151 -0.51 7.45 1.95
C GLY A 151 -0.47 8.81 2.64
N GLN A 152 -1.44 9.13 3.51
CA GLN A 152 -1.44 10.38 4.26
C GLN A 152 -0.27 10.43 5.25
N THR A 153 0.42 11.56 5.30
CA THR A 153 1.48 11.79 6.31
C THR A 153 0.87 11.86 7.71
N ILE A 154 1.40 11.07 8.64
CA ILE A 154 0.91 10.97 10.02
C ILE A 154 1.92 11.45 11.07
N GLY A 155 3.16 11.62 10.67
CA GLY A 155 4.26 12.08 11.51
C GLY A 155 5.59 12.01 10.78
N TYR A 156 6.65 12.11 11.53
CA TYR A 156 8.01 12.22 10.99
C TYR A 156 8.97 11.33 11.79
N VAL A 157 9.91 10.70 11.11
CA VAL A 157 10.92 9.82 11.70
C VAL A 157 11.78 10.56 12.72
N GLY A 158 11.98 9.94 13.86
CA GLY A 158 12.85 10.38 14.94
C GLY A 158 13.55 9.23 15.65
N ASP A 159 13.86 9.44 16.92
CA ASP A 159 14.50 8.48 17.81
C ASP A 159 13.94 8.57 19.23
N SER A 160 12.70 9.00 19.38
CA SER A 160 12.05 9.10 20.70
C SER A 160 11.87 7.72 21.35
N GLY A 161 11.94 7.66 22.66
CA GLY A 161 11.84 6.41 23.43
C GLY A 161 13.17 5.62 23.46
N LEU A 162 13.10 4.31 23.35
CA LEU A 162 14.28 3.43 23.40
C LEU A 162 14.83 3.17 22.00
N ALA A 163 15.29 4.21 21.34
CA ALA A 163 15.93 4.17 20.03
C ALA A 163 17.38 4.64 20.12
N THR A 164 18.30 3.98 19.41
CA THR A 164 19.73 4.31 19.39
C THR A 164 20.11 5.24 18.23
N ALA A 165 19.27 5.32 17.21
CA ALA A 165 19.46 6.16 16.03
C ALA A 165 18.10 6.42 15.37
N PRO A 166 17.95 7.45 14.53
CA PRO A 166 16.70 7.72 13.83
C PRO A 166 16.25 6.55 12.96
N HIS A 167 15.07 6.03 13.25
CA HIS A 167 14.41 4.98 12.48
C HIS A 167 12.90 5.00 12.75
N LEU A 168 12.14 4.38 11.89
CA LEU A 168 10.73 4.09 12.13
C LEU A 168 10.59 2.62 12.55
N HIS A 169 10.03 2.38 13.73
CA HIS A 169 9.53 1.06 14.10
C HIS A 169 8.08 0.91 13.66
N TYR A 170 7.80 -0.10 12.82
CA TYR A 170 6.49 -0.34 12.23
C TYR A 170 5.97 -1.73 12.57
N GLU A 171 4.76 -1.81 13.16
CA GLU A 171 4.08 -3.07 13.46
C GLU A 171 2.79 -3.20 12.63
N PHE A 172 2.49 -4.43 12.22
CA PHE A 172 1.23 -4.83 11.61
C PHE A 172 0.56 -5.90 12.46
N LYS A 173 -0.70 -5.68 12.88
CA LYS A 173 -1.47 -6.60 13.72
C LYS A 173 -2.74 -7.03 13.02
N ILE A 174 -3.10 -8.31 13.20
CA ILE A 174 -4.41 -8.88 12.83
C ILE A 174 -4.99 -9.46 14.11
N GLY A 175 -6.09 -8.91 14.60
CA GLY A 175 -6.58 -9.18 15.95
C GLY A 175 -5.51 -8.86 17.00
N ASP A 176 -5.22 -9.80 17.87
CA ASP A 176 -4.17 -9.66 18.90
C ASP A 176 -2.77 -10.10 18.42
N LYS A 177 -2.68 -10.69 17.22
CA LYS A 177 -1.43 -11.25 16.70
C LYS A 177 -0.63 -10.22 15.91
N ARG A 178 0.62 -9.99 16.29
CA ARG A 178 1.60 -9.27 15.49
C ARG A 178 2.08 -10.16 14.33
N SER A 179 2.14 -9.58 13.17
CA SER A 179 2.53 -10.27 11.93
C SER A 179 3.70 -9.56 11.27
N ASP A 180 4.55 -10.31 10.58
CA ASP A 180 5.66 -9.73 9.82
C ASP A 180 5.11 -8.84 8.69
N PRO A 181 5.31 -7.51 8.73
CA PRO A 181 4.77 -6.59 7.73
C PRO A 181 5.28 -6.86 6.32
N LEU A 182 6.46 -7.47 6.19
CA LEU A 182 7.07 -7.78 4.89
C LEU A 182 6.49 -9.03 4.23
N LYS A 183 5.95 -9.96 5.04
CA LYS A 183 5.47 -11.27 4.59
C LYS A 183 3.96 -11.42 4.62
N VAL A 184 3.28 -10.62 5.44
CA VAL A 184 1.81 -10.71 5.55
C VAL A 184 1.15 -10.52 4.20
N LEU A 185 0.16 -11.36 3.89
CA LEU A 185 -0.69 -11.18 2.72
C LEU A 185 -1.60 -9.97 2.97
N LEU A 186 -1.26 -8.86 2.32
CA LEU A 186 -2.04 -7.64 2.41
C LEU A 186 -3.36 -7.80 1.65
N PRO A 187 -4.51 -7.48 2.25
CA PRO A 187 -5.78 -7.51 1.55
C PRO A 187 -5.77 -6.55 0.36
N SER A 188 -6.52 -6.89 -0.68
CA SER A 188 -6.84 -5.93 -1.73
C SER A 188 -7.85 -4.91 -1.21
N ALA A 189 -7.92 -3.74 -1.83
CA ALA A 189 -9.00 -2.81 -1.56
C ALA A 189 -10.36 -3.43 -1.90
N LEU A 190 -11.44 -2.82 -1.43
CA LEU A 190 -12.78 -3.37 -1.66
C LEU A 190 -13.07 -3.55 -3.16
N PRO A 191 -13.66 -4.68 -3.56
CA PRO A 191 -14.08 -4.88 -4.93
C PRO A 191 -15.15 -3.86 -5.33
N LEU A 192 -15.37 -3.71 -6.62
CA LEU A 192 -16.43 -2.87 -7.16
C LEU A 192 -17.78 -3.26 -6.54
N ASN A 193 -18.52 -2.25 -6.10
CA ASN A 193 -19.86 -2.48 -5.56
C ASN A 193 -20.75 -3.13 -6.62
N LYS A 194 -21.48 -4.17 -6.23
CA LYS A 194 -22.38 -4.93 -7.13
C LYS A 194 -23.36 -4.06 -7.90
N LEU A 195 -23.79 -2.94 -7.33
CA LEU A 195 -24.68 -1.96 -7.99
C LEU A 195 -24.09 -1.36 -9.29
N PHE A 196 -22.78 -1.30 -9.40
CA PHE A 196 -22.07 -0.74 -10.57
C PHE A 196 -21.52 -1.81 -11.51
N MET A 197 -21.68 -3.09 -11.18
CA MET A 197 -21.12 -4.20 -11.97
C MET A 197 -21.67 -4.21 -13.39
N SER A 198 -22.96 -3.95 -13.59
CA SER A 198 -23.57 -3.87 -14.92
C SER A 198 -22.96 -2.78 -15.79
N ASP A 199 -22.75 -1.59 -15.22
CA ASP A 199 -22.16 -0.45 -15.96
C ASP A 199 -20.68 -0.70 -16.25
N PHE A 200 -19.97 -1.32 -15.31
CA PHE A 200 -18.60 -1.74 -15.49
C PHE A 200 -18.46 -2.77 -16.64
N GLN A 201 -19.33 -3.78 -16.70
CA GLN A 201 -19.34 -4.79 -17.76
C GLN A 201 -19.67 -4.19 -19.13
N LYS A 202 -20.59 -3.24 -19.21
CA LYS A 202 -20.88 -2.49 -20.44
C LYS A 202 -19.66 -1.71 -20.92
N LEU A 203 -18.98 -1.01 -20.01
CA LEU A 203 -17.74 -0.30 -20.29
C LEU A 203 -16.66 -1.25 -20.81
N GLN A 204 -16.45 -2.36 -20.12
CA GLN A 204 -15.50 -3.41 -20.50
C GLN A 204 -15.78 -3.95 -21.92
N SER A 205 -17.04 -4.24 -22.23
CA SER A 205 -17.45 -4.75 -23.55
C SER A 205 -17.19 -3.74 -24.66
N ASN A 206 -17.44 -2.46 -24.40
CA ASN A 206 -17.14 -1.39 -25.35
C ASN A 206 -15.63 -1.29 -25.63
N TYR A 207 -14.80 -1.39 -24.60
CA TYR A 207 -13.34 -1.37 -24.79
C TYR A 207 -12.81 -2.58 -25.55
N ILE A 208 -13.37 -3.76 -25.33
CA ILE A 208 -13.01 -4.97 -26.09
C ILE A 208 -13.33 -4.75 -27.58
N LYS A 209 -14.53 -4.24 -27.89
CA LYS A 209 -14.95 -3.94 -29.27
C LYS A 209 -14.02 -2.90 -29.93
N GLN A 210 -13.71 -1.79 -29.23
CA GLN A 210 -12.80 -0.77 -29.75
C GLN A 210 -11.40 -1.31 -30.01
N SER A 211 -10.85 -2.11 -29.09
CA SER A 211 -9.55 -2.74 -29.22
C SER A 211 -9.50 -3.69 -30.42
N ASN A 212 -10.53 -4.52 -30.63
CA ASN A 212 -10.61 -5.44 -31.75
C ASN A 212 -10.75 -4.69 -33.08
N ASN A 213 -11.52 -3.59 -33.12
CA ASN A 213 -11.64 -2.73 -34.30
C ASN A 213 -10.32 -2.03 -34.66
N PHE A 214 -9.52 -1.65 -33.67
CA PHE A 214 -8.20 -1.07 -33.90
C PHE A 214 -7.24 -2.11 -34.49
N LEU A 215 -7.20 -3.31 -33.91
CA LEU A 215 -6.36 -4.42 -34.39
C LEU A 215 -6.71 -4.86 -35.82
N SER A 216 -7.99 -4.80 -36.18
CA SER A 216 -8.41 -5.14 -37.57
C SER A 216 -8.03 -4.07 -38.62
N ARG A 217 -7.74 -2.83 -38.17
CA ARG A 217 -7.35 -1.70 -39.04
C ARG A 217 -5.84 -1.57 -39.25
N ASP A 218 -5.03 -2.10 -38.34
CA ASP A 218 -3.58 -2.10 -38.43
C ASP A 218 -3.02 -3.53 -38.27
N PRO A 219 -2.82 -4.26 -39.40
CA PRO A 219 -2.26 -5.61 -39.40
C PRO A 219 -0.84 -5.69 -38.83
N ASN A 220 -0.14 -4.55 -38.71
CA ASN A 220 1.21 -4.46 -38.15
C ASN A 220 1.22 -4.14 -36.64
N ALA A 221 0.09 -3.84 -36.05
CA ALA A 221 -0.04 -3.72 -34.60
C ALA A 221 0.10 -5.11 -33.94
N LYS A 222 1.29 -5.70 -34.05
CA LYS A 222 1.63 -6.93 -33.35
C LYS A 222 1.78 -6.56 -31.87
N PHE A 223 0.82 -6.99 -31.07
CA PHE A 223 1.07 -7.12 -29.63
C PHE A 223 2.14 -8.21 -29.45
N PHE A 224 3.20 -7.91 -28.77
CA PHE A 224 4.20 -8.91 -28.42
C PHE A 224 3.50 -10.02 -27.61
N GLU A 225 3.48 -11.23 -28.17
CA GLU A 225 3.10 -12.47 -27.50
C GLU A 225 4.13 -12.87 -26.44
#